data_3a9d5af5d9b48f33ca8de9771418022e
#
_entry.id   3a9d5af5d9b48f33ca8de9771418022e
#
_cell.length_a   1.000
_cell.length_b   1.000
_cell.length_c   1.000
_cell.angle_alpha   90.00
_cell.angle_beta   90.00
_cell.angle_gamma   90.00
#
_symmetry.space_group_name_H-M   'P 1'
#
loop_
_entity.id
_entity.type
_entity.pdbx_description
1 polymer ?
#
loop_
_entity_poly.entity_id
_entity_poly.type
_entity_poly.pdbx_seq_one_letter_code
_entity_poly.pdbx_strand_id
1 'polypeptide(L)'
;MTTAQNHTHYYPGATYMHALTLATEAYISQFSKKEVQASAVQIIMQLNQAMAIAIENAGLAEAMLEKAVEQAEQLSERGYGGYAQAIGYAVHFNYFISEGLAEAIVLPELLRSYGAKAEQQIASLARQTGIVAIDLPDERTARLFISWIEQQRILFELPDYIEQMHPQDIPDIIDETLDAALHFYPMPVFYDAIDLEQFISPLLASNKSKID
;
A
#
# COMPACT_ATOMS: atom_id res chain seq x y z
N MET A 1 -12.22 13.24 35.62
CA MET A 1 -11.48 13.48 34.37
C MET A 1 -10.76 12.19 34.03
N THR A 2 -11.40 11.38 33.20
CA THR A 2 -10.86 10.09 32.78
C THR A 2 -10.04 10.37 31.53
N THR A 3 -8.71 10.23 31.62
CA THR A 3 -7.82 10.29 30.49
C THR A 3 -8.15 9.12 29.56
N ALA A 4 -8.78 9.41 28.42
CA ALA A 4 -8.87 8.47 27.32
C ALA A 4 -7.42 8.13 26.90
N GLN A 5 -6.97 6.94 27.25
CA GLN A 5 -5.76 6.38 26.69
C GLN A 5 -6.06 6.12 25.21
N ASN A 6 -5.55 6.98 24.33
CA ASN A 6 -5.47 6.71 22.90
C ASN A 6 -4.59 5.48 22.73
N HIS A 7 -5.19 4.29 22.74
CA HIS A 7 -4.56 3.09 22.23
C HIS A 7 -4.55 3.19 20.70
N THR A 8 -3.55 3.84 20.14
CA THR A 8 -3.17 3.58 18.75
C THR A 8 -2.91 2.09 18.66
N HIS A 9 -3.81 1.35 18.01
CA HIS A 9 -3.58 -0.05 17.72
C HIS A 9 -2.35 -0.14 16.80
N TYR A 10 -1.21 -0.49 17.40
CA TYR A 10 0.03 -0.69 16.66
C TYR A 10 -0.01 -2.06 16.01
N TYR A 11 -0.04 -2.07 14.69
CA TYR A 11 0.10 -3.28 13.87
C TYR A 11 1.50 -3.32 13.28
N PRO A 12 2.42 -4.18 13.74
CA PRO A 12 3.79 -4.25 13.20
C PRO A 12 3.81 -4.49 11.69
N GLY A 13 2.87 -5.27 11.18
CA GLY A 13 2.73 -5.51 9.74
C GLY A 13 2.30 -4.29 8.94
N ALA A 14 1.65 -3.30 9.55
CA ALA A 14 1.24 -2.08 8.85
C ALA A 14 2.46 -1.27 8.36
N THR A 15 3.53 -1.22 9.14
CA THR A 15 4.79 -0.56 8.73
C THR A 15 5.42 -1.23 7.51
N TYR A 16 5.39 -2.56 7.46
CA TYR A 16 5.81 -3.31 6.27
C TYR A 16 4.94 -2.98 5.05
N MET A 17 3.62 -2.98 5.24
CA MET A 17 2.67 -2.70 4.15
C MET A 17 2.80 -1.26 3.65
N HIS A 18 3.06 -0.31 4.53
CA HIS A 18 3.34 1.08 4.15
C HIS A 18 4.55 1.16 3.21
N ALA A 19 5.70 0.65 3.60
CA ALA A 19 6.89 0.66 2.74
C ALA A 19 6.68 -0.10 1.42
N LEU A 20 5.95 -1.22 1.45
CA LEU A 20 5.60 -1.98 0.25
C LEU A 20 4.71 -1.17 -0.71
N THR A 21 3.74 -0.43 -0.17
CA THR A 21 2.84 0.44 -0.94
C THR A 21 3.62 1.56 -1.61
N LEU A 22 4.40 2.31 -0.84
CA LEU A 22 5.21 3.41 -1.36
C LEU A 22 6.16 2.96 -2.47
N ALA A 23 6.87 1.84 -2.26
CA ALA A 23 7.78 1.29 -3.26
C ALA A 23 7.03 0.82 -4.53
N THR A 24 5.86 0.19 -4.38
CA THR A 24 5.06 -0.28 -5.50
C THR A 24 4.54 0.91 -6.33
N GLU A 25 3.95 1.91 -5.69
CA GLU A 25 3.42 3.10 -6.36
C GLU A 25 4.53 3.92 -7.02
N ALA A 26 5.69 4.06 -6.36
CA ALA A 26 6.84 4.71 -6.96
C ALA A 26 7.34 3.99 -8.22
N TYR A 27 7.31 2.66 -8.25
CA TYR A 27 7.72 1.88 -9.42
C TYR A 27 6.79 2.08 -10.62
N ILE A 28 5.47 2.08 -10.39
CA ILE A 28 4.46 2.14 -11.46
C ILE A 28 4.08 3.55 -11.89
N SER A 29 4.54 4.59 -11.19
CA SER A 29 4.33 5.99 -11.58
C SER A 29 4.75 6.25 -13.02
N GLN A 30 3.97 7.01 -13.79
CA GLN A 30 4.23 7.28 -15.22
C GLN A 30 5.57 7.97 -15.48
N PHE A 31 6.08 8.74 -14.53
CA PHE A 31 7.38 9.42 -14.62
C PHE A 31 8.49 8.72 -13.83
N SER A 32 8.26 7.48 -13.41
CA SER A 32 9.26 6.72 -12.68
C SER A 32 10.52 6.50 -13.51
N LYS A 33 11.64 7.07 -13.05
CA LYS A 33 12.94 6.91 -13.68
C LYS A 33 13.56 5.57 -13.29
N LYS A 34 14.53 5.09 -14.09
CA LYS A 34 15.20 3.81 -13.83
C LYS A 34 15.83 3.73 -12.42
N GLU A 35 16.36 4.84 -11.92
CA GLU A 35 16.94 4.89 -10.57
C GLU A 35 15.86 4.72 -9.49
N VAL A 36 14.67 5.32 -9.69
CA VAL A 36 13.53 5.17 -8.79
C VAL A 36 13.01 3.74 -8.81
N GLN A 37 12.86 3.16 -10.00
CA GLN A 37 12.44 1.77 -10.16
C GLN A 37 13.44 0.79 -9.50
N ALA A 38 14.74 1.03 -9.67
CA ALA A 38 15.77 0.22 -9.02
C ALA A 38 15.71 0.34 -7.49
N SER A 39 15.49 1.55 -6.95
CA SER A 39 15.31 1.76 -5.51
C SER A 39 14.06 1.03 -4.99
N ALA A 40 12.94 1.13 -5.69
CA ALA A 40 11.71 0.43 -5.33
C ALA A 40 11.88 -1.10 -5.29
N VAL A 41 12.56 -1.67 -6.27
CA VAL A 41 12.93 -3.10 -6.28
C VAL A 41 13.76 -3.46 -5.06
N GLN A 42 14.79 -2.66 -4.74
CA GLN A 42 15.65 -2.92 -3.59
C GLN A 42 14.89 -2.84 -2.26
N ILE A 43 13.99 -1.88 -2.11
CA ILE A 43 13.13 -1.75 -0.92
C ILE A 43 12.29 -3.02 -0.73
N ILE A 44 11.59 -3.50 -1.77
CA ILE A 44 10.76 -4.70 -1.67
C ILE A 44 11.62 -5.96 -1.38
N MET A 45 12.80 -6.06 -1.98
CA MET A 45 13.72 -7.16 -1.66
C MET A 45 14.22 -7.11 -0.21
N GLN A 46 14.50 -5.93 0.34
CA GLN A 46 14.87 -5.75 1.75
C GLN A 46 13.72 -6.13 2.69
N LEU A 47 12.49 -5.74 2.37
CA LEU A 47 11.30 -6.14 3.13
C LEU A 47 11.17 -7.66 3.19
N ASN A 48 11.29 -8.34 2.06
CA ASN A 48 11.24 -9.82 2.00
C ASN A 48 12.38 -10.46 2.78
N GLN A 49 13.58 -9.91 2.69
CA GLN A 49 14.73 -10.42 3.43
C GLN A 49 14.57 -10.23 4.94
N ALA A 50 14.06 -9.07 5.38
CA ALA A 50 13.76 -8.83 6.79
C ALA A 50 12.79 -9.88 7.33
N MET A 51 11.73 -10.19 6.59
CA MET A 51 10.78 -11.25 6.97
C MET A 51 11.44 -12.63 7.06
N ALA A 52 12.31 -12.97 6.10
CA ALA A 52 12.96 -14.27 6.06
C ALA A 52 13.87 -14.51 7.27
N ILE A 53 14.50 -13.48 7.80
CA ILE A 53 15.44 -13.58 8.93
C ILE A 53 14.84 -13.24 10.29
N ALA A 54 13.57 -12.79 10.34
CA ALA A 54 12.95 -12.26 11.56
C ALA A 54 12.97 -13.25 12.74
N ILE A 55 12.82 -14.55 12.47
CA ILE A 55 12.87 -15.60 13.51
C ILE A 55 14.29 -15.79 14.02
N GLU A 56 15.30 -15.72 13.15
CA GLU A 56 16.68 -16.00 13.51
C GLU A 56 17.39 -14.78 14.11
N ASN A 57 17.04 -13.58 13.62
CA ASN A 57 17.69 -12.34 14.03
C ASN A 57 16.70 -11.15 13.97
N ALA A 58 15.85 -11.04 14.99
CA ALA A 58 14.81 -10.01 15.07
C ALA A 58 15.38 -8.57 15.01
N GLY A 59 16.52 -8.31 15.70
CA GLY A 59 17.12 -6.96 15.68
C GLY A 59 17.65 -6.54 14.31
N LEU A 60 18.21 -7.47 13.53
CA LEU A 60 18.63 -7.18 12.17
C LEU A 60 17.42 -7.00 11.25
N ALA A 61 16.38 -7.81 11.42
CA ALA A 61 15.14 -7.70 10.66
C ALA A 61 14.48 -6.34 10.88
N GLU A 62 14.40 -5.87 12.13
CA GLU A 62 13.87 -4.56 12.50
C GLU A 62 14.68 -3.43 11.84
N ALA A 63 15.99 -3.44 11.95
CA ALA A 63 16.86 -2.44 11.32
C ALA A 63 16.72 -2.42 9.78
N MET A 64 16.51 -3.59 9.15
CA MET A 64 16.25 -3.66 7.72
C MET A 64 14.88 -3.09 7.34
N LEU A 65 13.86 -3.33 8.15
CA LEU A 65 12.52 -2.77 7.97
C LEU A 65 12.54 -1.25 8.11
N GLU A 66 13.13 -0.71 9.17
CA GLU A 66 13.28 0.74 9.39
C GLU A 66 13.97 1.41 8.21
N LYS A 67 15.07 0.84 7.72
CA LYS A 67 15.77 1.36 6.56
C LYS A 67 14.93 1.30 5.29
N ALA A 68 14.16 0.24 5.08
CA ALA A 68 13.26 0.12 3.92
C ALA A 68 12.15 1.18 3.95
N VAL A 69 11.58 1.45 5.13
CA VAL A 69 10.58 2.50 5.35
C VAL A 69 11.17 3.87 5.01
N GLU A 70 12.31 4.23 5.61
CA GLU A 70 12.98 5.51 5.34
C GLU A 70 13.24 5.72 3.85
N GLN A 71 13.72 4.69 3.15
CA GLN A 71 13.98 4.76 1.71
C GLN A 71 12.68 4.89 0.89
N ALA A 72 11.60 4.24 1.30
CA ALA A 72 10.31 4.34 0.64
C ALA A 72 9.68 5.73 0.82
N GLU A 73 9.74 6.28 2.02
CA GLU A 73 9.29 7.65 2.32
C GLU A 73 10.03 8.68 1.48
N GLN A 74 11.35 8.54 1.31
CA GLN A 74 12.15 9.42 0.44
C GLN A 74 11.69 9.38 -1.03
N LEU A 75 11.15 8.26 -1.53
CA LEU A 75 10.58 8.23 -2.88
C LEU A 75 9.27 9.01 -2.93
N SER A 76 8.41 8.86 -1.93
CA SER A 76 7.16 9.62 -1.82
C SER A 76 7.40 11.13 -1.72
N GLU A 77 8.32 11.58 -0.87
CA GLU A 77 8.72 12.99 -0.72
C GLU A 77 9.19 13.61 -2.05
N ARG A 78 9.70 12.79 -2.96
CA ARG A 78 10.10 13.21 -4.32
C ARG A 78 8.94 13.21 -5.32
N GLY A 79 7.71 13.00 -4.88
CA GLY A 79 6.50 12.97 -5.68
C GLY A 79 6.15 11.59 -6.28
N TYR A 80 6.79 10.52 -5.85
CA TYR A 80 6.52 9.16 -6.35
C TYR A 80 5.51 8.37 -5.49
N GLY A 81 4.55 9.05 -4.87
CA GLY A 81 3.42 8.43 -4.21
C GLY A 81 2.28 8.07 -5.16
N GLY A 82 1.15 7.67 -4.60
CA GLY A 82 -0.04 7.34 -5.37
C GLY A 82 -1.33 7.33 -4.55
N TYR A 83 -2.40 6.79 -5.13
CA TYR A 83 -3.73 6.82 -4.49
C TYR A 83 -3.81 5.97 -3.23
N ALA A 84 -3.11 4.83 -3.15
CA ALA A 84 -3.13 4.02 -1.93
C ALA A 84 -2.51 4.78 -0.76
N GLN A 85 -1.37 5.45 -0.99
CA GLN A 85 -0.75 6.32 -0.01
C GLN A 85 -1.65 7.51 0.35
N ALA A 86 -2.25 8.18 -0.65
CA ALA A 86 -3.13 9.32 -0.40
C ALA A 86 -4.34 8.94 0.46
N ILE A 87 -4.96 7.78 0.21
CA ILE A 87 -6.04 7.24 1.04
C ILE A 87 -5.53 6.89 2.44
N GLY A 88 -4.36 6.25 2.55
CA GLY A 88 -3.72 5.94 3.83
C GLY A 88 -3.51 7.19 4.68
N TYR A 89 -3.00 8.26 4.08
CA TYR A 89 -2.80 9.55 4.72
C TYR A 89 -4.13 10.17 5.21
N ALA A 90 -5.16 10.23 4.34
CA ALA A 90 -6.47 10.78 4.70
C ALA A 90 -7.11 10.00 5.85
N VAL A 91 -7.03 8.67 5.83
CA VAL A 91 -7.53 7.81 6.91
C VAL A 91 -6.74 8.02 8.20
N HIS A 92 -5.40 8.12 8.13
CA HIS A 92 -4.55 8.41 9.29
C HIS A 92 -4.92 9.74 9.94
N PHE A 93 -5.08 10.78 9.13
CA PHE A 93 -5.39 12.12 9.61
C PHE A 93 -6.73 12.18 10.37
N ASN A 94 -7.75 11.46 9.89
CA ASN A 94 -9.08 11.45 10.48
C ASN A 94 -9.21 10.53 11.71
N TYR A 95 -8.48 9.40 11.73
CA TYR A 95 -8.71 8.36 12.77
C TYR A 95 -7.48 8.03 13.61
N PHE A 96 -6.33 8.63 13.34
CA PHE A 96 -5.07 8.37 14.04
C PHE A 96 -4.66 6.88 14.05
N ILE A 97 -4.96 6.17 12.97
CA ILE A 97 -4.53 4.79 12.73
C ILE A 97 -3.35 4.78 11.73
N SER A 98 -2.61 3.67 11.69
CA SER A 98 -1.48 3.54 10.77
C SER A 98 -1.92 3.63 9.30
N GLU A 99 -1.26 4.47 8.49
CA GLU A 99 -1.47 4.57 7.04
C GLU A 99 -1.40 3.20 6.37
N GLY A 100 -0.38 2.42 6.70
CA GLY A 100 -0.17 1.09 6.11
C GLY A 100 -1.31 0.09 6.36
N LEU A 101 -2.20 0.34 7.31
CA LEU A 101 -3.40 -0.48 7.48
C LEU A 101 -4.40 -0.22 6.36
N ALA A 102 -4.73 1.04 6.07
CA ALA A 102 -5.62 1.39 4.96
C ALA A 102 -5.00 0.99 3.61
N GLU A 103 -3.72 1.26 3.44
CA GLU A 103 -2.93 0.90 2.25
C GLU A 103 -2.95 -0.61 1.99
N ALA A 104 -2.81 -1.44 3.02
CA ALA A 104 -2.83 -2.90 2.90
C ALA A 104 -4.17 -3.42 2.34
N ILE A 105 -5.27 -2.71 2.60
CA ILE A 105 -6.60 -3.06 2.10
C ILE A 105 -6.79 -2.53 0.67
N VAL A 106 -6.39 -1.28 0.42
CA VAL A 106 -6.69 -0.53 -0.81
C VAL A 106 -5.76 -0.92 -1.96
N LEU A 107 -4.47 -1.09 -1.71
CA LEU A 107 -3.46 -1.29 -2.75
C LEU A 107 -3.78 -2.44 -3.72
N PRO A 108 -4.19 -3.64 -3.29
CA PRO A 108 -4.51 -4.72 -4.21
C PRO A 108 -5.63 -4.37 -5.19
N GLU A 109 -6.68 -3.70 -4.72
CA GLU A 109 -7.81 -3.30 -5.55
C GLU A 109 -7.44 -2.21 -6.55
N LEU A 110 -6.66 -1.21 -6.12
CA LEU A 110 -6.11 -0.19 -7.00
C LEU A 110 -5.24 -0.79 -8.11
N LEU A 111 -4.35 -1.70 -7.78
CA LEU A 111 -3.49 -2.35 -8.77
C LEU A 111 -4.31 -3.16 -9.78
N ARG A 112 -5.40 -3.83 -9.35
CA ARG A 112 -6.31 -4.52 -10.26
C ARG A 112 -7.03 -3.56 -11.18
N SER A 113 -7.49 -2.43 -10.66
CA SER A 113 -8.25 -1.44 -11.41
C SER A 113 -7.42 -0.74 -12.50
N TYR A 114 -6.10 -0.62 -12.32
CA TYR A 114 -5.22 -0.11 -13.37
C TYR A 114 -5.20 -1.00 -14.61
N GLY A 115 -5.47 -2.31 -14.47
CA GLY A 115 -5.58 -3.25 -15.57
C GLY A 115 -4.39 -3.15 -16.54
N ALA A 116 -4.67 -3.19 -17.82
CA ALA A 116 -3.63 -3.14 -18.87
C ALA A 116 -2.75 -1.88 -18.84
N LYS A 117 -3.16 -0.81 -18.14
CA LYS A 117 -2.38 0.42 -18.01
C LYS A 117 -1.11 0.27 -17.18
N ALA A 118 -1.13 -0.63 -16.18
CA ALA A 118 0.02 -0.87 -15.30
C ALA A 118 0.52 -2.32 -15.33
N GLU A 119 -0.16 -3.23 -16.03
CA GLU A 119 0.11 -4.67 -16.03
C GLU A 119 1.58 -5.00 -16.33
N GLN A 120 2.16 -4.38 -17.35
CA GLN A 120 3.56 -4.60 -17.74
C GLN A 120 4.52 -4.13 -16.63
N GLN A 121 4.26 -2.97 -16.01
CA GLN A 121 5.11 -2.45 -14.94
C GLN A 121 5.01 -3.31 -13.68
N ILE A 122 3.80 -3.72 -13.28
CA ILE A 122 3.57 -4.61 -12.14
C ILE A 122 4.26 -5.96 -12.37
N ALA A 123 4.14 -6.54 -13.56
CA ALA A 123 4.80 -7.79 -13.93
C ALA A 123 6.33 -7.66 -13.92
N SER A 124 6.85 -6.54 -14.41
CA SER A 124 8.29 -6.24 -14.37
C SER A 124 8.81 -6.14 -12.93
N LEU A 125 8.08 -5.43 -12.05
CA LEU A 125 8.41 -5.33 -10.63
C LEU A 125 8.43 -6.70 -9.96
N ALA A 126 7.40 -7.51 -10.20
CA ALA A 126 7.27 -8.87 -9.64
C ALA A 126 8.44 -9.78 -10.01
N ARG A 127 8.91 -9.70 -11.27
CA ARG A 127 10.06 -10.49 -11.74
C ARG A 127 11.36 -9.98 -11.15
N GLN A 128 11.57 -8.65 -11.12
CA GLN A 128 12.81 -8.07 -10.62
C GLN A 128 12.99 -8.29 -9.12
N THR A 129 11.90 -8.36 -8.36
CA THR A 129 11.92 -8.68 -6.93
C THR A 129 12.03 -10.19 -6.64
N GLY A 130 11.89 -11.03 -7.68
CA GLY A 130 11.93 -12.49 -7.55
C GLY A 130 10.66 -13.10 -6.91
N ILE A 131 9.60 -12.30 -6.71
CA ILE A 131 8.33 -12.78 -6.11
C ILE A 131 7.60 -13.71 -7.06
N VAL A 132 7.67 -13.47 -8.37
CA VAL A 132 7.05 -14.31 -9.40
C VAL A 132 8.09 -14.81 -10.39
N ALA A 133 7.96 -16.06 -10.81
CA ALA A 133 8.85 -16.66 -11.81
C ALA A 133 8.81 -15.93 -13.16
N ILE A 134 9.95 -15.95 -13.88
CA ILE A 134 10.20 -15.10 -15.05
C ILE A 134 9.32 -15.48 -16.27
N ASP A 135 8.93 -16.75 -16.41
CA ASP A 135 8.40 -17.32 -17.66
C ASP A 135 6.86 -17.25 -17.80
N LEU A 136 6.19 -16.36 -17.07
CA LEU A 136 4.75 -16.18 -17.18
C LEU A 136 4.38 -14.94 -17.99
N PRO A 137 3.23 -14.94 -18.71
CA PRO A 137 2.69 -13.73 -19.33
C PRO A 137 2.50 -12.59 -18.32
N ASP A 138 2.63 -11.32 -18.77
CA ASP A 138 2.54 -10.14 -17.90
C ASP A 138 1.25 -10.10 -17.09
N GLU A 139 0.11 -10.33 -17.72
CA GLU A 139 -1.20 -10.38 -17.05
C GLU A 139 -1.21 -11.37 -15.86
N ARG A 140 -0.69 -12.58 -16.08
CA ARG A 140 -0.64 -13.60 -15.02
C ARG A 140 0.37 -13.22 -13.94
N THR A 141 1.51 -12.68 -14.33
CA THR A 141 2.57 -12.23 -13.40
C THR A 141 2.06 -11.10 -12.51
N ALA A 142 1.38 -10.10 -13.10
CA ALA A 142 0.78 -8.99 -12.35
C ALA A 142 -0.27 -9.49 -11.35
N ARG A 143 -1.18 -10.38 -11.77
CA ARG A 143 -2.16 -10.98 -10.85
C ARG A 143 -1.53 -11.75 -9.69
N LEU A 144 -0.47 -12.50 -9.94
CA LEU A 144 0.24 -13.24 -8.89
C LEU A 144 0.93 -12.28 -7.91
N PHE A 145 1.50 -11.18 -8.38
CA PHE A 145 2.08 -10.17 -7.51
C PHE A 145 1.03 -9.49 -6.63
N ILE A 146 -0.13 -9.12 -7.19
CA ILE A 146 -1.25 -8.55 -6.44
C ILE A 146 -1.75 -9.53 -5.38
N SER A 147 -1.92 -10.81 -5.74
CA SER A 147 -2.29 -11.86 -4.77
C SER A 147 -1.24 -12.06 -3.68
N TRP A 148 0.04 -11.91 -4.00
CA TRP A 148 1.11 -11.95 -3.01
C TRP A 148 1.01 -10.78 -2.02
N ILE A 149 0.67 -9.55 -2.47
CA ILE A 149 0.42 -8.41 -1.58
C ILE A 149 -0.73 -8.72 -0.60
N GLU A 150 -1.83 -9.29 -1.10
CA GLU A 150 -2.96 -9.71 -0.23
C GLU A 150 -2.53 -10.76 0.80
N GLN A 151 -1.69 -11.69 0.40
CA GLN A 151 -1.15 -12.71 1.32
C GLN A 151 -0.27 -12.08 2.41
N GLN A 152 0.47 -10.99 2.13
CA GLN A 152 1.22 -10.29 3.18
C GLN A 152 0.27 -9.71 4.23
N ARG A 153 -0.84 -9.08 3.83
CA ARG A 153 -1.85 -8.57 4.76
C ARG A 153 -2.38 -9.68 5.67
N ILE A 154 -2.70 -10.84 5.11
CA ILE A 154 -3.19 -12.01 5.86
C ILE A 154 -2.09 -12.57 6.80
N LEU A 155 -0.86 -12.66 6.32
CA LEU A 155 0.29 -13.16 7.10
C LEU A 155 0.55 -12.30 8.34
N PHE A 156 0.36 -10.98 8.22
CA PHE A 156 0.49 -10.05 9.33
C PHE A 156 -0.77 -9.93 10.19
N GLU A 157 -1.81 -10.73 9.91
CA GLU A 157 -3.09 -10.70 10.63
C GLU A 157 -3.72 -9.28 10.65
N LEU A 158 -3.47 -8.49 9.60
CA LEU A 158 -4.06 -7.17 9.48
C LEU A 158 -5.55 -7.30 9.14
N PRO A 159 -6.41 -6.50 9.78
CA PRO A 159 -7.82 -6.49 9.46
C PRO A 159 -8.05 -6.09 8.00
N ASP A 160 -9.22 -6.43 7.49
CA ASP A 160 -9.64 -6.14 6.13
C ASP A 160 -10.68 -5.01 6.06
N TYR A 161 -10.86 -4.29 7.18
CA TYR A 161 -11.65 -3.07 7.31
C TYR A 161 -11.14 -2.23 8.49
N ILE A 162 -11.64 -1.01 8.60
CA ILE A 162 -11.30 -0.05 9.67
C ILE A 162 -12.53 0.15 10.54
N GLU A 163 -12.48 -0.35 11.78
CA GLU A 163 -13.63 -0.37 12.70
C GLU A 163 -14.17 1.02 13.01
N GLN A 164 -13.28 2.01 13.10
CA GLN A 164 -13.62 3.39 13.47
C GLN A 164 -14.23 4.19 12.31
N MET A 165 -14.15 3.69 11.08
CA MET A 165 -14.56 4.42 9.90
C MET A 165 -16.08 4.33 9.67
N HIS A 166 -16.71 5.46 9.34
CA HIS A 166 -18.16 5.55 9.13
C HIS A 166 -18.51 6.03 7.71
N PRO A 167 -19.67 5.62 7.15
CA PRO A 167 -20.07 6.02 5.79
C PRO A 167 -20.14 7.53 5.54
N GLN A 168 -20.48 8.31 6.58
CA GLN A 168 -20.57 9.77 6.49
C GLN A 168 -19.22 10.46 6.28
N ASP A 169 -18.10 9.78 6.57
CA ASP A 169 -16.76 10.35 6.50
C ASP A 169 -16.14 10.15 5.11
N ILE A 170 -16.75 9.30 4.25
CA ILE A 170 -16.24 9.00 2.91
C ILE A 170 -16.00 10.26 2.07
N PRO A 171 -16.92 11.24 2.01
CA PRO A 171 -16.70 12.45 1.21
C PRO A 171 -15.45 13.22 1.64
N ASP A 172 -15.22 13.39 2.94
CA ASP A 172 -14.06 14.12 3.46
C ASP A 172 -12.76 13.37 3.16
N ILE A 173 -12.75 12.04 3.28
CA ILE A 173 -11.61 11.20 2.93
C ILE A 173 -11.31 11.26 1.41
N ILE A 174 -12.35 11.33 0.57
CA ILE A 174 -12.17 11.50 -0.89
C ILE A 174 -11.51 12.84 -1.19
N ASP A 175 -12.01 13.92 -0.61
CA ASP A 175 -11.49 15.27 -0.84
C ASP A 175 -10.02 15.38 -0.41
N GLU A 176 -9.67 14.86 0.77
CA GLU A 176 -8.29 14.81 1.25
C GLU A 176 -7.40 13.92 0.38
N THR A 177 -7.93 12.78 -0.10
CA THR A 177 -7.21 11.89 -1.02
C THR A 177 -6.88 12.59 -2.34
N LEU A 178 -7.85 13.30 -2.91
CA LEU A 178 -7.65 14.05 -4.16
C LEU A 178 -6.64 15.18 -3.96
N ASP A 179 -6.71 15.90 -2.85
CA ASP A 179 -5.77 16.97 -2.51
C ASP A 179 -4.34 16.42 -2.36
N ALA A 180 -4.17 15.32 -1.63
CA ALA A 180 -2.86 14.67 -1.46
C ALA A 180 -2.31 14.14 -2.80
N ALA A 181 -3.17 13.55 -3.63
CA ALA A 181 -2.78 13.00 -4.94
C ALA A 181 -2.25 14.06 -5.91
N LEU A 182 -2.63 15.34 -5.77
CA LEU A 182 -2.11 16.44 -6.60
C LEU A 182 -0.61 16.67 -6.40
N HIS A 183 -0.03 16.21 -5.31
CA HIS A 183 1.40 16.36 -5.01
C HIS A 183 2.26 15.25 -5.63
N PHE A 184 1.63 14.21 -6.20
CA PHE A 184 2.33 13.08 -6.79
C PHE A 184 2.40 13.16 -8.31
N TYR A 185 3.40 12.48 -8.88
CA TYR A 185 3.44 12.25 -10.32
C TYR A 185 2.24 11.41 -10.78
N PRO A 186 1.77 11.60 -12.03
CA PRO A 186 0.61 10.88 -12.50
C PRO A 186 0.71 9.37 -12.34
N MET A 187 -0.33 8.78 -11.78
CA MET A 187 -0.55 7.35 -11.71
C MET A 187 -0.99 6.79 -13.07
N PRO A 188 -0.93 5.47 -13.28
CA PRO A 188 -1.33 4.83 -14.54
C PRO A 188 -2.75 5.17 -15.00
N VAL A 189 -3.66 5.41 -14.04
CA VAL A 189 -5.04 5.82 -14.27
C VAL A 189 -5.37 7.03 -13.40
N PHE A 190 -6.12 7.97 -13.94
CA PHE A 190 -6.72 9.08 -13.21
C PHE A 190 -8.07 8.67 -12.66
N TYR A 191 -8.28 8.92 -11.37
CA TYR A 191 -9.54 8.67 -10.68
C TYR A 191 -10.18 9.98 -10.22
N ASP A 192 -11.49 10.07 -10.40
CA ASP A 192 -12.32 11.12 -9.80
C ASP A 192 -12.91 10.66 -8.45
N ALA A 193 -13.75 11.52 -7.85
CA ALA A 193 -14.37 11.23 -6.55
C ALA A 193 -15.24 9.96 -6.58
N ILE A 194 -15.94 9.71 -7.69
CA ILE A 194 -16.81 8.53 -7.84
C ILE A 194 -15.97 7.26 -7.95
N ASP A 195 -14.86 7.34 -8.69
CA ASP A 195 -13.92 6.24 -8.80
C ASP A 195 -13.29 5.89 -7.45
N LEU A 196 -12.89 6.92 -6.66
CA LEU A 196 -12.25 6.72 -5.37
C LEU A 196 -13.18 6.10 -4.32
N GLU A 197 -14.49 6.40 -4.37
CA GLU A 197 -15.48 5.81 -3.47
C GLU A 197 -15.44 4.27 -3.50
N GLN A 198 -15.20 3.67 -4.67
CA GLN A 198 -15.11 2.20 -4.81
C GLN A 198 -13.92 1.59 -4.05
N PHE A 199 -12.85 2.35 -3.78
CA PHE A 199 -11.68 1.89 -3.03
C PHE A 199 -11.77 2.21 -1.55
N ILE A 200 -12.50 3.28 -1.19
CA ILE A 200 -12.66 3.74 0.19
C ILE A 200 -13.80 2.99 0.90
N SER A 201 -14.91 2.74 0.19
CA SER A 201 -16.07 2.02 0.77
C SER A 201 -15.73 0.62 1.33
N PRO A 202 -14.85 -0.18 0.74
CA PRO A 202 -14.43 -1.46 1.32
C PRO A 202 -13.73 -1.34 2.68
N LEU A 203 -13.20 -0.17 3.04
CA LEU A 203 -12.61 0.06 4.35
C LEU A 203 -13.64 0.04 5.49
N LEU A 204 -14.94 0.17 5.17
CA LEU A 204 -16.01 0.18 6.17
C LEU A 204 -16.36 -1.22 6.66
N ALA A 205 -16.49 -1.38 7.98
CA ALA A 205 -16.95 -2.62 8.61
C ALA A 205 -18.34 -3.07 8.13
N SER A 206 -19.24 -2.12 7.84
CA SER A 206 -20.65 -2.38 7.48
C SER A 206 -20.85 -3.10 6.14
N ASN A 207 -19.85 -3.13 5.28
CA ASN A 207 -19.96 -3.77 3.96
C ASN A 207 -19.75 -5.29 4.01
N LYS A 208 -19.19 -5.85 5.09
CA LYS A 208 -18.86 -7.28 5.21
C LYS A 208 -19.92 -8.13 5.89
N SER A 209 -20.77 -7.54 6.74
CA SER A 209 -21.91 -8.25 7.36
C SER A 209 -23.04 -8.64 6.38
N LYS A 210 -22.89 -8.36 5.07
CA LYS A 210 -23.90 -8.67 4.04
C LYS A 210 -23.53 -9.87 3.16
N ILE A 211 -22.39 -10.53 3.41
CA ILE A 211 -21.87 -11.62 2.57
C ILE A 211 -21.90 -12.98 3.29
N ASP A 212 -22.29 -13.01 4.58
CA ASP A 212 -22.51 -14.26 5.34
C ASP A 212 -23.98 -14.73 5.28
#